data_04f7361479474d594f8a69793f1e8966
#
_entry.id   04f7361479474d594f8a69793f1e8966
#
_cell.length_a   1.000
_cell.length_b   1.000
_cell.length_c   1.000
_cell.angle_alpha   90.00
_cell.angle_beta   90.00
_cell.angle_gamma   90.00
#
_symmetry.space_group_name_H-M   'P 1'
#
loop_
_entity.id
_entity.type
_entity.pdbx_description
1 polymer ?
#
loop_
_entity_poly.entity_id
_entity_poly.type
_entity_poly.pdbx_seq_one_letter_code
_entity_poly.pdbx_strand_id
1 'polypeptide(L)'
;MNIAALKIVLFAALVALAAAGCATEKIDWTARIGHYTYNQAVKDFGPPDRSTKLTDGTTVAEWMTDRGETIVTPQGPYFVGPRPYYGPVIMPGYSVTRFPASFLRLTFGMDGVLTAEKEFSR
;
A
#
# COMPACT_ATOMS: atom_id res chain seq x y z
N MET A 1 37.26 33.17 10.26
CA MET A 1 35.93 32.91 9.72
C MET A 1 34.93 33.82 10.40
N ASN A 2 34.15 34.53 9.62
CA ASN A 2 33.21 35.52 10.18
C ASN A 2 32.03 34.78 10.81
N ILE A 3 31.62 35.16 12.02
CA ILE A 3 30.51 34.52 12.77
C ILE A 3 29.22 34.53 11.97
N ALA A 4 28.98 35.52 11.14
CA ALA A 4 27.83 35.60 10.24
C ALA A 4 27.87 34.50 9.16
N ALA A 5 29.03 34.21 8.57
CA ALA A 5 29.20 33.15 7.57
C ALA A 5 29.00 31.76 8.20
N LEU A 6 29.49 31.55 9.41
CA LEU A 6 29.28 30.29 10.14
C LEU A 6 27.80 30.03 10.45
N LYS A 7 27.04 31.06 10.83
CA LYS A 7 25.60 30.95 11.07
C LYS A 7 24.82 30.59 9.81
N ILE A 8 25.20 31.16 8.67
CA ILE A 8 24.55 30.86 7.37
C ILE A 8 24.82 29.44 6.95
N VAL A 9 26.07 28.96 7.12
CA VAL A 9 26.43 27.56 6.79
C VAL A 9 25.70 26.56 7.69
N LEU A 10 25.61 26.85 8.98
CA LEU A 10 24.87 26.01 9.94
C LEU A 10 23.36 25.95 9.61
N PHE A 11 22.78 27.09 9.24
CA PHE A 11 21.37 27.17 8.88
C PHE A 11 21.09 26.42 7.56
N ALA A 12 21.96 26.55 6.56
CA ALA A 12 21.84 25.80 5.30
C ALA A 12 21.99 24.29 5.49
N ALA A 13 22.89 23.85 6.36
CA ALA A 13 23.06 22.45 6.71
C ALA A 13 21.82 21.88 7.43
N LEU A 14 21.20 22.64 8.31
CA LEU A 14 19.98 22.23 9.03
C LEU A 14 18.79 22.07 8.08
N VAL A 15 18.63 22.97 7.11
CA VAL A 15 17.58 22.91 6.10
C VAL A 15 17.80 21.71 5.16
N ALA A 16 19.03 21.42 4.79
CA ALA A 16 19.36 20.26 3.95
C ALA A 16 19.04 18.92 4.65
N LEU A 17 19.28 18.81 5.95
CA LEU A 17 18.90 17.63 6.73
C LEU A 17 17.39 17.44 6.83
N ALA A 18 16.61 18.50 6.91
CA ALA A 18 15.16 18.44 6.98
C ALA A 18 14.52 17.97 5.65
N ALA A 19 15.16 18.23 4.51
CA ALA A 19 14.68 17.82 3.21
C ALA A 19 14.92 16.33 2.90
N ALA A 20 15.85 15.68 3.59
CA ALA A 20 16.17 14.25 3.37
C ALA A 20 15.20 13.28 4.05
N GLY A 21 14.24 13.76 4.84
CA GLY A 21 13.43 12.94 5.74
C GLY A 21 12.12 12.38 5.19
N CYS A 22 11.75 12.62 3.92
CA CYS A 22 10.41 12.30 3.41
C CYS A 22 10.35 11.27 2.27
N ALA A 23 11.43 10.53 1.99
CA ALA A 23 11.38 9.45 1.01
C ALA A 23 10.91 8.16 1.70
N THR A 24 9.69 7.71 1.37
CA THR A 24 9.25 6.36 1.72
C THR A 24 10.03 5.39 0.84
N GLU A 25 11.00 4.69 1.43
CA GLU A 25 11.77 3.68 0.71
C GLU A 25 10.86 2.50 0.34
N LYS A 26 10.77 2.24 -0.96
CA LYS A 26 10.14 1.03 -1.45
C LYS A 26 11.05 -0.16 -1.11
N ILE A 27 10.47 -1.19 -0.50
CA ILE A 27 11.21 -2.40 -0.14
C ILE A 27 11.71 -3.10 -1.41
N ASP A 28 13.00 -3.32 -1.52
CA ASP A 28 13.58 -4.13 -2.59
C ASP A 28 13.56 -5.61 -2.18
N TRP A 29 12.49 -6.29 -2.58
CA TRP A 29 12.30 -7.71 -2.31
C TRP A 29 13.33 -8.58 -3.02
N THR A 30 13.77 -8.20 -4.20
CA THR A 30 14.77 -8.95 -4.96
C THR A 30 16.09 -9.06 -4.19
N ALA A 31 16.51 -7.98 -3.52
CA ALA A 31 17.69 -7.98 -2.67
C ALA A 31 17.51 -8.82 -1.39
N ARG A 32 16.28 -9.04 -0.94
CA ARG A 32 15.96 -9.80 0.27
C ARG A 32 15.84 -11.31 0.04
N ILE A 33 15.62 -11.74 -1.19
CA ILE A 33 15.57 -13.17 -1.52
C ILE A 33 16.88 -13.86 -1.12
N GLY A 34 16.77 -14.94 -0.38
CA GLY A 34 17.90 -15.69 0.17
C GLY A 34 18.45 -15.20 1.51
N HIS A 35 18.00 -14.05 2.01
CA HIS A 35 18.47 -13.45 3.26
C HIS A 35 17.36 -13.16 4.28
N TYR A 36 16.16 -12.90 3.79
CA TYR A 36 15.02 -12.53 4.62
C TYR A 36 14.29 -13.77 5.11
N THR A 37 13.98 -13.83 6.41
CA THR A 37 13.37 -15.00 7.02
C THR A 37 11.90 -14.78 7.34
N TYR A 38 11.16 -15.88 7.51
CA TYR A 38 9.77 -15.85 7.96
C TYR A 38 9.60 -15.13 9.30
N ASN A 39 10.52 -15.37 10.24
CA ASN A 39 10.48 -14.69 11.53
C ASN A 39 10.68 -13.18 11.41
N GLN A 40 11.52 -12.72 10.50
CA GLN A 40 11.69 -11.29 10.22
C GLN A 40 10.42 -10.70 9.61
N ALA A 41 9.77 -11.41 8.68
CA ALA A 41 8.52 -11.00 8.10
C ALA A 41 7.41 -10.83 9.16
N VAL A 42 7.30 -11.78 10.09
CA VAL A 42 6.33 -11.69 11.18
C VAL A 42 6.65 -10.52 12.14
N LYS A 43 7.91 -10.22 12.38
CA LYS A 43 8.29 -9.04 13.17
C LYS A 43 7.97 -7.73 12.47
N ASP A 44 8.18 -7.66 11.16
CA ASP A 44 8.01 -6.44 10.39
C ASP A 44 6.53 -6.15 10.06
N PHE A 45 5.76 -7.19 9.73
CA PHE A 45 4.36 -7.06 9.25
C PHE A 45 3.32 -7.62 10.22
N GLY A 46 3.75 -8.25 11.30
CA GLY A 46 2.86 -9.00 12.18
C GLY A 46 2.52 -10.40 11.65
N PRO A 47 1.62 -11.12 12.29
CA PRO A 47 1.20 -12.44 11.82
C PRO A 47 0.54 -12.34 10.44
N PRO A 48 0.77 -13.31 9.53
CA PRO A 48 0.15 -13.30 8.22
C PRO A 48 -1.36 -13.47 8.31
N ASP A 49 -2.10 -12.86 7.38
CA ASP A 49 -3.55 -13.04 7.26
C ASP A 49 -3.91 -14.45 6.79
N ARG A 50 -3.05 -15.03 5.94
CA ARG A 50 -3.14 -16.40 5.48
C ARG A 50 -1.75 -17.03 5.43
N SER A 51 -1.66 -18.28 5.82
CA SER A 51 -0.43 -19.05 5.76
C SER A 51 -0.74 -20.49 5.44
N THR A 52 0.02 -21.08 4.54
CA THR A 52 -0.10 -22.47 4.13
C THR A 52 1.27 -23.09 4.00
N LYS A 53 1.44 -24.26 4.60
CA LYS A 53 2.64 -25.08 4.41
C LYS A 53 2.35 -26.11 3.31
N LEU A 54 3.18 -26.11 2.28
CA LEU A 54 3.07 -27.05 1.18
C LEU A 54 3.71 -28.40 1.52
N THR A 55 3.40 -29.41 0.71
CA THR A 55 3.91 -30.78 0.92
C THR A 55 5.42 -30.91 0.78
N ASP A 56 6.06 -29.99 0.04
CA ASP A 56 7.51 -29.92 -0.12
C ASP A 56 8.23 -29.20 1.05
N GLY A 57 7.47 -28.75 2.07
CA GLY A 57 7.98 -28.03 3.22
C GLY A 57 8.05 -26.50 3.04
N THR A 58 7.71 -26.00 1.86
CA THR A 58 7.63 -24.56 1.56
C THR A 58 6.44 -23.93 2.27
N THR A 59 6.64 -22.74 2.85
CA THR A 59 5.58 -21.96 3.48
C THR A 59 5.22 -20.78 2.60
N VAL A 60 3.94 -20.63 2.30
CA VAL A 60 3.40 -19.47 1.59
C VAL A 60 2.58 -18.66 2.59
N ALA A 61 2.92 -17.40 2.76
CA ALA A 61 2.23 -16.49 3.66
C ALA A 61 1.78 -15.23 2.91
N GLU A 62 0.60 -14.75 3.24
CA GLU A 62 0.00 -13.56 2.64
C GLU A 62 -0.30 -12.52 3.73
N TRP A 63 0.08 -11.29 3.47
CA TRP A 63 -0.26 -10.11 4.27
C TRP A 63 -1.09 -9.15 3.45
N MET A 64 -2.17 -8.65 4.03
CA MET A 64 -2.93 -7.56 3.44
C MET A 64 -2.17 -6.26 3.67
N THR A 65 -1.72 -5.63 2.60
CA THR A 65 -0.99 -4.35 2.65
C THR A 65 -1.93 -3.15 2.54
N ASP A 66 -3.06 -3.33 1.87
CA ASP A 66 -4.12 -2.33 1.74
C ASP A 66 -5.49 -3.04 1.73
N ARG A 67 -6.42 -2.55 2.52
CA ARG A 67 -7.77 -3.12 2.60
C ARG A 67 -8.62 -2.84 1.37
N GLY A 68 -8.18 -1.93 0.53
CA GLY A 68 -9.03 -1.38 -0.50
C GLY A 68 -10.11 -0.47 0.09
N GLU A 69 -10.83 0.20 -0.77
CA GLU A 69 -11.85 1.15 -0.40
C GLU A 69 -13.02 1.09 -1.37
N THR A 70 -14.21 1.32 -0.86
CA THR A 70 -15.39 1.55 -1.69
C THR A 70 -15.85 2.97 -1.46
N ILE A 71 -15.73 3.79 -2.50
CA ILE A 71 -16.17 5.17 -2.48
C ILE A 71 -17.51 5.26 -3.18
N VAL A 72 -18.52 5.72 -2.45
CA VAL A 72 -19.84 6.04 -2.99
C VAL A 72 -19.94 7.56 -3.13
N THR A 73 -19.94 8.04 -4.36
CA THR A 73 -20.07 9.46 -4.65
C THR A 73 -21.50 9.75 -5.08
N PRO A 74 -22.24 10.59 -4.34
CA PRO A 74 -23.54 11.05 -4.80
C PRO A 74 -23.36 11.82 -6.10
N GLN A 75 -24.05 11.39 -7.13
CA GLN A 75 -24.17 12.17 -8.36
C GLN A 75 -25.36 13.10 -8.25
N GLY A 76 -25.22 14.30 -8.80
CA GLY A 76 -26.32 15.26 -8.80
C GLY A 76 -27.61 14.69 -9.39
N PRO A 77 -28.75 15.29 -9.10
CA PRO A 77 -30.04 14.82 -9.59
C PRO A 77 -30.04 14.78 -11.12
N TYR A 78 -30.51 13.70 -11.69
CA TYR A 78 -30.76 13.60 -13.12
C TYR A 78 -32.22 13.37 -13.40
N PHE A 79 -32.66 13.82 -14.57
CA PHE A 79 -34.04 13.73 -14.98
C PHE A 79 -34.28 12.41 -15.72
N VAL A 80 -35.32 11.70 -15.29
CA VAL A 80 -35.72 10.45 -15.92
C VAL A 80 -37.19 10.60 -16.37
N GLY A 81 -37.45 10.28 -17.62
CA GLY A 81 -38.76 10.20 -18.17
C GLY A 81 -39.00 11.11 -19.40
N PRO A 82 -40.00 10.79 -20.22
CA PRO A 82 -40.33 11.58 -21.37
C PRO A 82 -40.98 12.92 -20.96
N ARG A 83 -40.46 14.00 -21.47
CA ARG A 83 -41.14 15.30 -21.41
C ARG A 83 -42.36 15.26 -22.34
N PRO A 84 -43.44 16.02 -22.07
CA PRO A 84 -43.67 17.07 -21.09
C PRO A 84 -44.77 16.77 -20.05
N TYR A 85 -45.24 15.54 -19.95
CA TYR A 85 -46.50 15.26 -19.25
C TYR A 85 -46.40 15.09 -17.73
N TYR A 86 -45.22 14.83 -17.16
CA TYR A 86 -45.10 14.51 -15.75
C TYR A 86 -44.05 15.32 -14.99
N GLY A 87 -43.56 16.39 -15.55
CA GLY A 87 -42.47 17.14 -14.93
C GLY A 87 -41.19 16.32 -14.73
N PRO A 88 -40.09 16.97 -14.36
CA PRO A 88 -38.85 16.28 -14.16
C PRO A 88 -38.90 15.39 -12.91
N VAL A 89 -38.75 14.09 -13.07
CA VAL A 89 -38.53 13.18 -11.97
C VAL A 89 -37.03 13.23 -11.63
N ILE A 90 -36.73 13.76 -10.46
CA ILE A 90 -35.38 13.85 -9.95
C ILE A 90 -35.06 12.51 -9.26
N MET A 91 -34.15 11.74 -9.81
CA MET A 91 -33.64 10.52 -9.16
C MET A 91 -32.25 10.76 -8.60
N PRO A 92 -32.01 10.40 -7.32
CA PRO A 92 -30.65 10.43 -6.78
C PRO A 92 -29.80 9.39 -7.48
N GLY A 93 -28.67 9.83 -8.03
CA GLY A 93 -27.67 8.96 -8.64
C GLY A 93 -26.48 8.76 -7.72
N TYR A 94 -25.89 7.59 -7.78
CA TYR A 94 -24.66 7.26 -7.07
C TYR A 94 -23.64 6.67 -8.03
N SER A 95 -22.40 7.09 -7.89
CA SER A 95 -21.26 6.42 -8.50
C SER A 95 -20.55 5.62 -7.43
N VAL A 96 -20.29 4.35 -7.72
CA VAL A 96 -19.57 3.47 -6.81
C VAL A 96 -18.23 3.11 -7.43
N THR A 97 -17.16 3.55 -6.80
CA THR A 97 -15.80 3.20 -7.19
C THR A 97 -15.23 2.25 -6.15
N ARG A 98 -14.76 1.09 -6.60
CA ARG A 98 -14.13 0.10 -5.74
C ARG A 98 -12.65 0.01 -6.04
N PHE A 99 -11.86 0.22 -5.02
CA PHE A 99 -10.42 -0.05 -5.03
C PHE A 99 -10.19 -1.42 -4.38
N PRO A 100 -9.61 -2.39 -5.11
CA PRO A 100 -9.40 -3.72 -4.57
C PRO A 100 -8.38 -3.70 -3.43
N ALA A 101 -8.46 -4.68 -2.55
CA ALA A 101 -7.45 -4.89 -1.52
C ALA A 101 -6.14 -5.35 -2.15
N SER A 102 -5.02 -4.91 -1.60
CA SER A 102 -3.68 -5.30 -2.02
C SER A 102 -3.07 -6.27 -1.03
N PHE A 103 -2.36 -7.25 -1.54
CA PHE A 103 -1.73 -8.32 -0.78
C PHE A 103 -0.28 -8.50 -1.17
N LEU A 104 0.53 -8.82 -0.20
CA LEU A 104 1.90 -9.27 -0.36
C LEU A 104 1.96 -10.77 -0.05
N ARG A 105 2.35 -11.58 -1.02
CA ARG A 105 2.60 -13.00 -0.83
C ARG A 105 4.10 -13.26 -0.80
N LEU A 106 4.56 -13.84 0.28
CA LEU A 106 5.94 -14.28 0.43
C LEU A 106 6.00 -15.80 0.53
N THR A 107 6.94 -16.37 -0.20
CA THR A 107 7.19 -17.81 -0.19
C THR A 107 8.54 -18.07 0.48
N PHE A 108 8.53 -18.93 1.49
CA PHE A 108 9.71 -19.30 2.27
C PHE A 108 10.03 -20.76 2.02
N GLY A 109 11.31 -21.07 1.82
CA GLY A 109 11.77 -22.44 1.69
C GLY A 109 11.67 -23.23 3.00
N MET A 110 12.10 -24.49 2.98
CA MET A 110 12.11 -25.37 4.16
C MET A 110 12.93 -24.82 5.32
N ASP A 111 13.97 -24.06 5.01
CA ASP A 111 14.86 -23.37 5.98
C ASP A 111 14.26 -22.07 6.53
N GLY A 112 13.07 -21.68 6.07
CA GLY A 112 12.40 -20.45 6.47
C GLY A 112 12.95 -19.18 5.81
N VAL A 113 13.76 -19.30 4.77
CA VAL A 113 14.34 -18.17 4.02
C VAL A 113 13.47 -17.84 2.80
N LEU A 114 13.29 -16.56 2.53
CA LEU A 114 12.51 -16.06 1.40
C LEU A 114 13.07 -16.54 0.07
N THR A 115 12.22 -17.16 -0.75
CA THR A 115 12.56 -17.65 -2.10
C THR A 115 11.84 -16.89 -3.21
N ALA A 116 10.65 -16.37 -2.93
CA ALA A 116 9.87 -15.62 -3.91
C ALA A 116 8.96 -14.61 -3.23
N GLU A 117 8.63 -13.55 -3.96
CA GLU A 117 7.64 -12.56 -3.54
C GLU A 117 6.66 -12.27 -4.68
N LYS A 118 5.46 -11.86 -4.33
CA LYS A 118 4.43 -11.42 -5.28
C LYS A 118 3.49 -10.43 -4.63
N GLU A 119 3.32 -9.27 -5.25
CA GLU A 119 2.26 -8.34 -4.92
C GLU A 119 1.09 -8.52 -5.88
N PHE A 120 -0.13 -8.51 -5.37
CA PHE A 120 -1.34 -8.63 -6.17
C PHE A 120 -2.54 -7.98 -5.48
N SER A 121 -3.58 -7.69 -6.26
CA SER A 121 -4.84 -7.12 -5.78
C SER A 121 -6.01 -8.03 -6.10
N ARG A 122 -7.02 -8.08 -5.22
CA ARG A 122 -8.27 -8.82 -5.42
C ARG A 122 -9.45 -8.22 -4.68
#